data_8bb0ba54a817ce82289b4f03ae1b0772
#
_entry.id   8bb0ba54a817ce82289b4f03ae1b0772
#
_cell.length_a   1.000
_cell.length_b   1.000
_cell.length_c   1.000
_cell.angle_alpha   90.00
_cell.angle_beta   90.00
_cell.angle_gamma   90.00
#
_symmetry.space_group_name_H-M   'P 1'
#
loop_
_entity.id
_entity.type
_entity.pdbx_description
1 polymer ?
#
loop_
_entity_poly.entity_id
_entity_poly.type
_entity_poly.pdbx_seq_one_letter_code
_entity_poly.pdbx_strand_id
1 'polypeptide(L)'
;MEEEFNFDFNEVLKEYRSGKRLTGKGGLLSPLIKQLTEAALEAEIESHITADVFSGNKNRRNGVNKKTIKGTSGGSFELETPRDRSGTFEPQIVKKHQTTLSDEIEEKILSMYGLGMSYADISKHIEEIYQVSISTATISSITDKIISKVKEWQARPLESIYPFVWLDAIHYKIKDGGKYVSKAVYTVLGVGMDGKKEILGLYLSENEGANFWLSVLTDLNNRGLEDILIASVDGLKGFPEAIKTIFPKTEVQLCIVHQIRNSLRYIASKNQKEFMKDLKLVYQATTKELAEENLLKLDEKWGKKYPIVLNSWQNKWENLSVYFKYPADIRKVIYTTNIIESVHR
;
A
#
# COMPACT_ATOMS: atom_id res chain seq x y z
N MET A 1 -55.12 -0.08 0.93
CA MET A 1 -55.00 -1.53 1.23
C MET A 1 -53.50 -1.82 1.16
N GLU A 2 -52.90 -1.95 2.32
CA GLU A 2 -51.54 -2.47 2.43
C GLU A 2 -51.62 -3.96 2.10
N GLU A 3 -51.00 -4.41 1.03
CA GLU A 3 -50.77 -5.83 0.81
C GLU A 3 -49.77 -6.26 1.88
N GLU A 4 -50.31 -6.90 2.96
CA GLU A 4 -49.46 -7.64 3.91
C GLU A 4 -48.76 -8.75 3.13
N PHE A 5 -47.49 -8.54 2.83
CA PHE A 5 -46.65 -9.62 2.30
C PHE A 5 -46.44 -10.66 3.41
N ASN A 6 -47.23 -11.73 3.35
CA ASN A 6 -47.07 -12.83 4.27
C ASN A 6 -45.98 -13.76 3.71
N PHE A 7 -44.77 -13.74 4.32
CA PHE A 7 -43.71 -14.66 3.96
C PHE A 7 -44.11 -16.10 4.29
N ASP A 8 -44.63 -16.80 3.27
CA ASP A 8 -44.96 -18.20 3.44
C ASP A 8 -43.70 -19.08 3.31
N PHE A 9 -43.18 -19.47 4.49
CA PHE A 9 -42.01 -20.33 4.58
C PHE A 9 -42.23 -21.67 3.82
N ASN A 10 -43.43 -22.21 3.80
CA ASN A 10 -43.75 -23.50 3.16
C ASN A 10 -43.71 -23.37 1.62
N GLU A 11 -44.19 -22.25 1.10
CA GLU A 11 -44.11 -21.94 -0.34
C GLU A 11 -42.66 -21.75 -0.78
N VAL A 12 -41.88 -20.95 -0.05
CA VAL A 12 -40.46 -20.77 -0.29
C VAL A 12 -39.69 -22.08 -0.23
N LEU A 13 -40.01 -22.96 0.74
CA LEU A 13 -39.38 -24.26 0.87
C LEU A 13 -39.75 -25.20 -0.31
N LYS A 14 -40.99 -25.14 -0.79
CA LYS A 14 -41.45 -25.90 -1.97
C LYS A 14 -40.71 -25.45 -3.24
N GLU A 15 -40.59 -24.14 -3.45
CA GLU A 15 -39.86 -23.57 -4.57
C GLU A 15 -38.36 -23.88 -4.49
N TYR A 16 -37.78 -23.85 -3.30
CA TYR A 16 -36.38 -24.23 -3.09
C TYR A 16 -36.14 -25.71 -3.44
N ARG A 17 -37.02 -26.59 -3.02
CA ARG A 17 -36.97 -28.03 -3.36
C ARG A 17 -37.17 -28.29 -4.86
N SER A 18 -37.85 -27.41 -5.57
CA SER A 18 -37.96 -27.48 -7.04
C SER A 18 -36.73 -27.00 -7.79
N GLY A 19 -35.63 -26.57 -7.08
CA GLY A 19 -34.37 -26.13 -7.66
C GLY A 19 -34.25 -24.62 -7.85
N LYS A 20 -35.21 -23.83 -7.36
CA LYS A 20 -35.11 -22.36 -7.39
C LYS A 20 -34.05 -21.89 -6.38
N ARG A 21 -33.23 -20.92 -6.75
CA ARG A 21 -32.14 -20.46 -5.90
C ARG A 21 -32.66 -19.61 -4.74
N LEU A 22 -32.06 -19.73 -3.56
CA LEU A 22 -32.36 -18.86 -2.41
C LEU A 22 -31.94 -17.43 -2.65
N THR A 23 -30.81 -17.26 -3.28
CA THR A 23 -30.14 -15.95 -3.51
C THR A 23 -29.82 -15.78 -4.98
N GLY A 24 -29.42 -14.56 -5.40
CA GLY A 24 -29.13 -14.26 -6.79
C GLY A 24 -30.27 -13.56 -7.53
N LYS A 25 -30.15 -13.39 -8.85
CA LYS A 25 -31.19 -12.76 -9.68
C LYS A 25 -32.46 -13.59 -9.63
N GLY A 26 -33.53 -13.02 -9.08
CA GLY A 26 -34.81 -13.75 -8.86
C GLY A 26 -34.77 -14.75 -7.71
N GLY A 27 -33.83 -14.61 -6.76
CA GLY A 27 -33.73 -15.46 -5.58
C GLY A 27 -34.92 -15.32 -4.64
N LEU A 28 -35.29 -16.44 -4.01
CA LEU A 28 -36.46 -16.54 -3.13
C LEU A 28 -36.45 -15.62 -1.92
N LEU A 29 -35.24 -15.24 -1.45
CA LEU A 29 -35.06 -14.31 -0.30
C LEU A 29 -35.02 -12.84 -0.70
N SER A 30 -34.95 -12.50 -1.98
CA SER A 30 -34.84 -11.10 -2.42
C SER A 30 -36.06 -10.25 -2.01
N PRO A 31 -37.32 -10.73 -2.09
CA PRO A 31 -38.49 -9.98 -1.63
C PRO A 31 -38.46 -9.72 -0.12
N LEU A 32 -38.05 -10.70 0.68
CA LEU A 32 -37.95 -10.59 2.13
C LEU A 32 -36.86 -9.56 2.53
N ILE A 33 -35.68 -9.60 1.89
CA ILE A 33 -34.61 -8.63 2.13
C ILE A 33 -35.06 -7.21 1.77
N LYS A 34 -35.76 -7.06 0.64
CA LYS A 34 -36.34 -5.78 0.23
C LYS A 34 -37.28 -5.24 1.33
N GLN A 35 -38.25 -6.03 1.75
CA GLN A 35 -39.25 -5.62 2.74
C GLN A 35 -38.61 -5.26 4.09
N LEU A 36 -37.67 -6.05 4.58
CA LEU A 36 -36.94 -5.76 5.83
C LEU A 36 -36.17 -4.44 5.72
N THR A 37 -35.53 -4.21 4.57
CA THR A 37 -34.75 -2.99 4.35
C THR A 37 -35.67 -1.76 4.26
N GLU A 38 -36.79 -1.87 3.57
CA GLU A 38 -37.77 -0.77 3.46
C GLU A 38 -38.43 -0.47 4.82
N ALA A 39 -38.79 -1.49 5.60
CA ALA A 39 -39.32 -1.31 6.95
C ALA A 39 -38.30 -0.61 7.89
N ALA A 40 -37.04 -0.97 7.79
CA ALA A 40 -35.98 -0.34 8.56
C ALA A 40 -35.76 1.13 8.16
N LEU A 41 -35.79 1.45 6.86
CA LEU A 41 -35.71 2.81 6.36
C LEU A 41 -36.91 3.68 6.79
N GLU A 42 -38.10 3.09 6.85
CA GLU A 42 -39.30 3.72 7.37
C GLU A 42 -39.18 4.09 8.85
N ALA A 43 -38.61 3.18 9.67
CA ALA A 43 -38.33 3.47 11.08
C ALA A 43 -37.29 4.58 11.27
N GLU A 44 -36.22 4.60 10.43
CA GLU A 44 -35.23 5.67 10.46
C GLU A 44 -35.81 7.04 10.15
N ILE A 45 -36.64 7.18 9.09
CA ILE A 45 -37.23 8.47 8.73
C ILE A 45 -38.26 8.95 9.77
N GLU A 46 -38.99 8.03 10.37
CA GLU A 46 -39.96 8.35 11.43
C GLU A 46 -39.23 8.89 12.66
N SER A 47 -38.14 8.27 13.07
CA SER A 47 -37.28 8.75 14.15
C SER A 47 -36.69 10.14 13.83
N HIS A 48 -36.21 10.33 12.60
CA HIS A 48 -35.66 11.62 12.14
C HIS A 48 -36.69 12.75 12.17
N ILE A 49 -37.87 12.52 11.61
CA ILE A 49 -38.95 13.50 11.60
C ILE A 49 -39.40 13.84 13.02
N THR A 50 -39.51 12.83 13.89
CA THR A 50 -39.87 13.00 15.29
C THR A 50 -38.86 13.89 16.01
N ALA A 51 -37.54 13.62 15.83
CA ALA A 51 -36.48 14.43 16.40
C ALA A 51 -36.50 15.90 15.90
N ASP A 52 -36.76 16.12 14.61
CA ASP A 52 -36.90 17.42 14.02
C ASP A 52 -38.07 18.19 14.64
N VAL A 53 -39.24 17.55 14.82
CA VAL A 53 -40.41 18.16 15.44
C VAL A 53 -40.14 18.53 16.91
N PHE A 54 -39.48 17.67 17.68
CA PHE A 54 -39.05 18.00 19.05
C PHE A 54 -38.07 19.18 19.10
N SER A 55 -37.25 19.36 18.08
CA SER A 55 -36.33 20.49 17.95
C SER A 55 -37.00 21.78 17.42
N GLY A 56 -38.32 21.79 17.22
CA GLY A 56 -39.08 22.94 16.73
C GLY A 56 -39.08 23.12 15.22
N ASN A 57 -38.49 22.19 14.46
CA ASN A 57 -38.44 22.22 13.00
C ASN A 57 -39.74 21.63 12.41
N LYS A 58 -40.29 22.30 11.38
CA LYS A 58 -41.45 21.76 10.64
C LYS A 58 -40.97 20.86 9.52
N ASN A 59 -40.67 19.61 9.84
CA ASN A 59 -40.34 18.60 8.86
C ASN A 59 -41.47 17.57 8.67
N ARG A 60 -41.57 16.94 7.50
CA ARG A 60 -42.59 15.93 7.18
C ARG A 60 -42.10 15.04 6.04
N ARG A 61 -42.73 13.90 5.85
CA ARG A 61 -42.46 13.00 4.70
C ARG A 61 -42.72 13.68 3.37
N ASN A 62 -41.92 13.33 2.35
CA ASN A 62 -42.00 13.90 1.00
C ASN A 62 -41.85 12.81 -0.08
N GLY A 63 -42.62 11.72 0.03
CA GLY A 63 -42.59 10.61 -0.89
C GLY A 63 -41.35 9.72 -0.77
N VAL A 64 -41.09 8.92 -1.81
CA VAL A 64 -40.01 7.95 -1.89
C VAL A 64 -39.19 8.16 -3.16
N ASN A 65 -37.92 7.79 -3.11
CA ASN A 65 -37.06 7.62 -4.28
C ASN A 65 -36.88 6.11 -4.55
N LYS A 66 -36.96 5.72 -5.82
CA LYS A 66 -36.66 4.36 -6.24
C LYS A 66 -35.21 4.25 -6.70
N LYS A 67 -34.51 3.25 -6.20
CA LYS A 67 -33.14 2.92 -6.64
C LYS A 67 -32.93 1.40 -6.69
N THR A 68 -32.15 0.94 -7.63
CA THR A 68 -31.76 -0.48 -7.71
C THR A 68 -30.62 -0.75 -6.75
N ILE A 69 -30.85 -1.65 -5.80
CA ILE A 69 -29.83 -2.16 -4.89
C ILE A 69 -29.39 -3.55 -5.32
N LYS A 70 -28.08 -3.76 -5.36
CA LYS A 70 -27.47 -5.07 -5.60
C LYS A 70 -27.16 -5.71 -4.24
N GLY A 71 -27.75 -6.87 -4.00
CA GLY A 71 -27.53 -7.64 -2.76
C GLY A 71 -26.21 -8.41 -2.81
N THR A 72 -25.64 -8.72 -1.65
CA THR A 72 -24.43 -9.51 -1.46
C THR A 72 -24.45 -10.92 -2.06
N SER A 73 -25.65 -11.46 -2.22
CA SER A 73 -25.85 -12.84 -2.69
C SER A 73 -26.23 -12.90 -4.18
N GLY A 74 -25.88 -11.86 -4.97
CA GLY A 74 -26.06 -11.84 -6.42
C GLY A 74 -27.47 -11.51 -6.92
N GLY A 75 -28.35 -10.99 -6.06
CA GLY A 75 -29.66 -10.47 -6.47
C GLY A 75 -29.65 -8.93 -6.57
N SER A 76 -30.53 -8.41 -7.43
CA SER A 76 -30.83 -6.99 -7.46
C SER A 76 -32.32 -6.79 -7.31
N PHE A 77 -32.73 -5.79 -6.53
CA PHE A 77 -34.13 -5.40 -6.37
C PHE A 77 -34.26 -3.89 -6.35
N GLU A 78 -35.43 -3.41 -6.71
CA GLU A 78 -35.77 -1.99 -6.60
C GLU A 78 -36.15 -1.70 -5.15
N LEU A 79 -35.40 -0.80 -4.51
CA LEU A 79 -35.62 -0.34 -3.15
C LEU A 79 -36.30 1.04 -3.17
N GLU A 80 -37.36 1.21 -2.39
CA GLU A 80 -38.01 2.47 -2.13
C GLU A 80 -37.39 3.14 -0.90
N THR A 81 -36.71 4.27 -1.11
CA THR A 81 -36.05 5.02 -0.03
C THR A 81 -36.90 6.22 0.32
N PRO A 82 -37.40 6.36 1.56
CA PRO A 82 -38.22 7.48 1.96
C PRO A 82 -37.45 8.81 1.98
N ARG A 83 -38.19 9.93 1.83
CA ARG A 83 -37.64 11.28 1.80
C ARG A 83 -38.40 12.20 2.75
N ASP A 84 -37.68 13.14 3.36
CA ASP A 84 -38.26 14.23 4.11
C ASP A 84 -38.39 15.49 3.26
N ARG A 85 -39.22 16.43 3.72
CA ARG A 85 -39.46 17.71 3.04
C ARG A 85 -38.29 18.67 3.13
N SER A 86 -37.56 18.64 4.22
CA SER A 86 -36.40 19.50 4.47
C SER A 86 -35.13 19.01 3.74
N GLY A 87 -35.10 17.77 3.24
CA GLY A 87 -33.95 17.20 2.55
C GLY A 87 -32.75 16.83 3.48
N THR A 88 -33.00 16.87 4.79
CA THR A 88 -31.98 16.65 5.84
C THR A 88 -31.85 15.19 6.24
N PHE A 89 -32.79 14.32 5.86
CA PHE A 89 -32.74 12.89 6.15
C PHE A 89 -31.58 12.20 5.43
N GLU A 90 -30.70 11.62 6.19
CA GLU A 90 -29.58 10.79 5.72
C GLU A 90 -29.73 9.37 6.26
N PRO A 91 -30.28 8.42 5.47
CA PRO A 91 -30.48 7.06 5.91
C PRO A 91 -29.15 6.38 6.21
N GLN A 92 -29.07 5.64 7.33
CA GLN A 92 -27.87 4.97 7.80
C GLN A 92 -27.75 3.55 7.20
N ILE A 93 -28.87 2.83 7.11
CA ILE A 93 -28.93 1.44 6.61
C ILE A 93 -28.58 1.36 5.13
N VAL A 94 -29.08 2.29 4.32
CA VAL A 94 -28.78 2.38 2.89
C VAL A 94 -28.58 3.83 2.48
N LYS A 95 -27.35 4.32 2.45
CA LYS A 95 -26.99 5.71 2.15
C LYS A 95 -27.53 6.19 0.80
N LYS A 96 -27.73 7.51 0.63
CA LYS A 96 -28.38 8.12 -0.57
C LYS A 96 -27.85 7.60 -1.91
N HIS A 97 -26.55 7.43 -2.07
CA HIS A 97 -25.93 7.00 -3.32
C HIS A 97 -25.43 5.55 -3.29
N GLN A 98 -25.76 4.81 -2.25
CA GLN A 98 -25.36 3.41 -2.12
C GLN A 98 -26.20 2.54 -3.09
N THR A 99 -25.50 1.73 -3.89
CA THR A 99 -26.08 0.82 -4.89
C THR A 99 -25.86 -0.67 -4.53
N THR A 100 -25.17 -0.93 -3.44
CA THR A 100 -24.90 -2.26 -2.89
C THR A 100 -25.25 -2.32 -1.41
N LEU A 101 -25.85 -3.43 -0.97
CA LEU A 101 -26.30 -3.60 0.43
C LEU A 101 -25.16 -3.91 1.42
N SER A 102 -23.92 -4.15 0.98
CA SER A 102 -22.85 -4.48 1.92
C SER A 102 -21.53 -3.87 1.54
N ASP A 103 -20.83 -3.41 2.57
CA ASP A 103 -19.43 -3.01 2.53
C ASP A 103 -18.50 -4.19 2.19
N GLU A 104 -18.96 -5.44 2.33
CA GLU A 104 -18.18 -6.66 2.03
C GLU A 104 -17.72 -6.73 0.57
N ILE A 105 -18.54 -6.33 -0.41
CA ILE A 105 -18.13 -6.31 -1.82
C ILE A 105 -17.06 -5.26 -2.05
N GLU A 106 -17.16 -4.08 -1.43
CA GLU A 106 -16.13 -3.04 -1.51
C GLU A 106 -14.80 -3.55 -0.95
N GLU A 107 -14.82 -4.20 0.21
CA GLU A 107 -13.60 -4.80 0.79
C GLU A 107 -12.99 -5.88 -0.11
N LYS A 108 -13.82 -6.72 -0.74
CA LYS A 108 -13.34 -7.72 -1.71
C LYS A 108 -12.72 -7.08 -2.94
N ILE A 109 -13.34 -6.02 -3.49
CA ILE A 109 -12.80 -5.24 -4.61
C ILE A 109 -11.44 -4.64 -4.22
N LEU A 110 -11.34 -4.02 -3.04
CA LEU A 110 -10.10 -3.45 -2.54
C LEU A 110 -9.01 -4.51 -2.36
N SER A 111 -9.36 -5.69 -1.83
CA SER A 111 -8.44 -6.82 -1.68
C SER A 111 -7.92 -7.32 -3.04
N MET A 112 -8.81 -7.54 -4.01
CA MET A 112 -8.42 -7.97 -5.37
C MET A 112 -7.56 -6.93 -6.09
N TYR A 113 -7.87 -5.64 -5.92
CA TYR A 113 -7.06 -4.55 -6.46
C TYR A 113 -5.67 -4.52 -5.82
N GLY A 114 -5.59 -4.70 -4.49
CA GLY A 114 -4.33 -4.82 -3.76
C GLY A 114 -3.48 -6.03 -4.21
N LEU A 115 -4.11 -7.09 -4.72
CA LEU A 115 -3.42 -8.25 -5.34
C LEU A 115 -2.99 -7.98 -6.79
N GLY A 116 -3.25 -6.79 -7.34
CA GLY A 116 -2.81 -6.39 -8.69
C GLY A 116 -3.78 -6.77 -9.81
N MET A 117 -5.02 -7.13 -9.51
CA MET A 117 -6.02 -7.40 -10.56
C MET A 117 -6.44 -6.12 -11.28
N SER A 118 -6.64 -6.20 -12.60
CA SER A 118 -7.20 -5.09 -13.36
C SER A 118 -8.68 -4.88 -13.04
N TYR A 119 -9.20 -3.67 -13.29
CA TYR A 119 -10.63 -3.37 -13.10
C TYR A 119 -11.54 -4.30 -13.92
N ALA A 120 -11.11 -4.70 -15.11
CA ALA A 120 -11.87 -5.63 -15.95
C ALA A 120 -11.89 -7.05 -15.33
N ASP A 121 -10.76 -7.51 -14.81
CA ASP A 121 -10.67 -8.82 -14.16
C ASP A 121 -11.46 -8.84 -12.85
N ILE A 122 -11.40 -7.76 -12.05
CA ILE A 122 -12.22 -7.61 -10.84
C ILE A 122 -13.70 -7.65 -11.18
N SER A 123 -14.14 -6.88 -12.20
CA SER A 123 -15.54 -6.88 -12.64
C SER A 123 -16.02 -8.27 -13.02
N LYS A 124 -15.23 -8.99 -13.83
CA LYS A 124 -15.52 -10.36 -14.25
C LYS A 124 -15.55 -11.33 -13.08
N HIS A 125 -14.59 -11.26 -12.19
CA HIS A 125 -14.49 -12.16 -11.03
C HIS A 125 -15.64 -11.97 -10.05
N ILE A 126 -16.04 -10.71 -9.78
CA ILE A 126 -17.22 -10.40 -8.96
C ILE A 126 -18.50 -10.95 -9.63
N GLU A 127 -18.63 -10.81 -10.95
CA GLU A 127 -19.78 -11.34 -11.68
C GLU A 127 -19.83 -12.87 -11.62
N GLU A 128 -18.70 -13.56 -11.76
CA GLU A 128 -18.62 -15.03 -11.69
C GLU A 128 -18.97 -15.57 -10.30
N ILE A 129 -18.45 -14.95 -9.23
CA ILE A 129 -18.64 -15.47 -7.86
C ILE A 129 -19.97 -15.02 -7.26
N TYR A 130 -20.27 -13.71 -7.37
CA TYR A 130 -21.43 -13.12 -6.69
C TYR A 130 -22.61 -12.86 -7.61
N GLN A 131 -22.49 -13.14 -8.91
CA GLN A 131 -23.51 -12.86 -9.94
C GLN A 131 -23.99 -11.40 -9.95
N VAL A 132 -23.11 -10.48 -9.54
CA VAL A 132 -23.33 -9.03 -9.48
C VAL A 132 -22.46 -8.36 -10.54
N SER A 133 -23.08 -7.72 -11.53
CA SER A 133 -22.35 -6.92 -12.51
C SER A 133 -21.98 -5.56 -11.90
N ILE A 134 -20.68 -5.26 -11.83
CA ILE A 134 -20.13 -3.99 -11.33
C ILE A 134 -19.32 -3.35 -12.46
N SER A 135 -19.61 -2.09 -12.76
CA SER A 135 -18.87 -1.39 -13.81
C SER A 135 -17.44 -1.06 -13.37
N THR A 136 -16.52 -0.98 -14.32
CA THR A 136 -15.13 -0.54 -14.07
C THR A 136 -15.08 0.87 -13.48
N ALA A 137 -16.03 1.74 -13.81
CA ALA A 137 -16.15 3.07 -13.20
C ALA A 137 -16.50 3.00 -11.70
N THR A 138 -17.40 2.08 -11.32
CA THR A 138 -17.73 1.85 -9.90
C THR A 138 -16.51 1.30 -9.15
N ILE A 139 -15.77 0.36 -9.74
CA ILE A 139 -14.53 -0.19 -9.16
C ILE A 139 -13.50 0.92 -8.97
N SER A 140 -13.31 1.80 -9.97
CA SER A 140 -12.43 2.97 -9.86
C SER A 140 -12.84 3.87 -8.68
N SER A 141 -14.12 4.19 -8.54
CA SER A 141 -14.62 5.00 -7.44
C SER A 141 -14.41 4.35 -6.06
N ILE A 142 -14.51 3.02 -5.98
CA ILE A 142 -14.23 2.28 -4.74
C ILE A 142 -12.73 2.31 -4.42
N THR A 143 -11.88 2.08 -5.42
CA THR A 143 -10.42 2.11 -5.22
C THR A 143 -9.90 3.49 -4.90
N ASP A 144 -10.53 4.56 -5.38
CA ASP A 144 -10.17 5.94 -5.04
C ASP A 144 -10.35 6.25 -3.53
N LYS A 145 -11.24 5.54 -2.84
CA LYS A 145 -11.40 5.66 -1.38
C LYS A 145 -10.12 5.27 -0.62
N ILE A 146 -9.28 4.39 -1.19
CA ILE A 146 -8.00 4.01 -0.60
C ILE A 146 -7.05 5.22 -0.51
N ILE A 147 -7.10 6.14 -1.46
CA ILE A 147 -6.16 7.28 -1.52
C ILE A 147 -6.20 8.09 -0.22
N SER A 148 -7.39 8.32 0.34
CA SER A 148 -7.52 9.04 1.62
C SER A 148 -6.90 8.25 2.78
N LYS A 149 -7.14 6.93 2.83
CA LYS A 149 -6.53 6.05 3.86
C LYS A 149 -5.01 5.98 3.73
N VAL A 150 -4.48 5.92 2.50
CA VAL A 150 -3.03 5.94 2.26
C VAL A 150 -2.42 7.26 2.69
N LYS A 151 -3.07 8.40 2.41
CA LYS A 151 -2.61 9.72 2.88
C LYS A 151 -2.59 9.83 4.39
N GLU A 152 -3.64 9.36 5.07
CA GLU A 152 -3.71 9.31 6.53
C GLU A 152 -2.61 8.42 7.11
N TRP A 153 -2.43 7.23 6.56
CA TRP A 153 -1.36 6.33 6.94
C TRP A 153 0.03 6.96 6.72
N GLN A 154 0.25 7.62 5.57
CA GLN A 154 1.51 8.29 5.27
C GLN A 154 1.81 9.44 6.24
N ALA A 155 0.78 10.16 6.70
CA ALA A 155 0.91 11.29 7.62
C ALA A 155 0.94 10.90 9.11
N ARG A 156 0.85 9.60 9.44
CA ARG A 156 0.81 9.15 10.84
C ARG A 156 2.08 9.53 11.59
N PRO A 157 2.01 9.80 12.92
CA PRO A 157 3.18 9.96 13.76
C PRO A 157 4.09 8.73 13.71
N LEU A 158 5.39 8.94 13.85
CA LEU A 158 6.41 7.90 13.95
C LEU A 158 6.97 7.86 15.37
N GLU A 159 7.63 6.74 15.70
CA GLU A 159 8.45 6.66 16.89
C GLU A 159 9.63 7.63 16.82
N SER A 160 10.10 8.12 17.97
CA SER A 160 11.20 9.08 18.00
C SER A 160 12.54 8.48 17.57
N ILE A 161 12.73 7.16 17.72
CA ILE A 161 13.99 6.47 17.43
C ILE A 161 13.74 5.18 16.67
N TYR A 162 14.48 5.00 15.58
CA TYR A 162 14.58 3.73 14.86
C TYR A 162 16.02 3.25 14.81
N PRO A 163 16.39 2.11 15.45
CA PRO A 163 17.74 1.56 15.40
C PRO A 163 18.25 1.30 13.99
N PHE A 164 17.40 0.79 13.11
CA PHE A 164 17.76 0.49 11.73
C PHE A 164 16.71 1.06 10.77
N VAL A 165 17.20 1.76 9.74
CA VAL A 165 16.36 2.26 8.63
C VAL A 165 17.01 1.89 7.31
N TRP A 166 16.23 1.35 6.38
CA TRP A 166 16.63 1.11 5.00
C TRP A 166 15.84 2.02 4.08
N LEU A 167 16.54 2.59 3.10
CA LEU A 167 15.95 3.43 2.08
C LEU A 167 16.37 2.87 0.72
N ASP A 168 15.37 2.53 -0.10
CA ASP A 168 15.57 1.90 -1.41
C ASP A 168 14.46 2.31 -2.37
N ALA A 169 14.71 2.18 -3.67
CA ALA A 169 13.78 2.54 -4.71
C ALA A 169 13.47 1.37 -5.65
N ILE A 170 12.21 1.27 -6.04
CA ILE A 170 11.80 0.41 -7.14
C ILE A 170 11.27 1.25 -8.30
N HIS A 171 11.71 0.93 -9.52
CA HIS A 171 11.34 1.67 -10.72
C HIS A 171 10.21 0.96 -11.47
N TYR A 172 9.16 1.70 -11.79
CA TYR A 172 8.03 1.23 -12.59
C TYR A 172 7.89 2.05 -13.86
N LYS A 173 7.49 1.38 -14.94
CA LYS A 173 7.02 2.06 -16.15
C LYS A 173 5.52 2.21 -16.07
N ILE A 174 5.05 3.45 -15.97
CA ILE A 174 3.62 3.78 -15.99
C ILE A 174 3.27 4.50 -17.27
N LYS A 175 2.02 4.36 -17.72
CA LYS A 175 1.49 5.10 -18.86
C LYS A 175 0.93 6.42 -18.36
N ASP A 176 1.56 7.53 -18.73
CA ASP A 176 1.16 8.88 -18.36
C ASP A 176 1.05 9.73 -19.64
N GLY A 177 -0.09 10.38 -19.86
CA GLY A 177 -0.34 11.16 -21.07
C GLY A 177 -0.15 10.40 -22.40
N GLY A 178 -0.39 9.08 -22.41
CA GLY A 178 -0.21 8.21 -23.60
C GLY A 178 1.22 7.72 -23.83
N LYS A 179 2.20 8.14 -23.00
CA LYS A 179 3.60 7.73 -23.09
C LYS A 179 3.97 6.86 -21.86
N TYR A 180 4.96 5.97 -22.03
CA TYR A 180 5.53 5.24 -20.90
C TYR A 180 6.61 6.09 -20.24
N VAL A 181 6.37 6.45 -18.96
CA VAL A 181 7.31 7.21 -18.10
C VAL A 181 7.81 6.27 -17.01
N SER A 182 9.13 6.31 -16.75
CA SER A 182 9.69 5.60 -15.60
C SER A 182 9.48 6.46 -14.35
N LYS A 183 8.77 5.93 -13.35
CA LYS A 183 8.66 6.56 -12.02
C LYS A 183 9.26 5.63 -10.98
N ALA A 184 9.87 6.21 -9.96
CA ALA A 184 10.41 5.47 -8.83
C ALA A 184 9.48 5.59 -7.62
N VAL A 185 9.26 4.48 -6.93
CA VAL A 185 8.65 4.44 -5.61
C VAL A 185 9.77 4.20 -4.61
N TYR A 186 10.00 5.17 -3.75
CA TYR A 186 10.97 5.12 -2.68
C TYR A 186 10.30 4.61 -1.43
N THR A 187 10.81 3.53 -0.89
CA THR A 187 10.34 2.91 0.33
C THR A 187 11.30 3.18 1.46
N VAL A 188 10.79 3.65 2.59
CA VAL A 188 11.54 3.76 3.84
C VAL A 188 11.03 2.70 4.79
N LEU A 189 11.89 1.74 5.15
CA LEU A 189 11.59 0.65 6.06
C LEU A 189 12.40 0.86 7.35
N GLY A 190 11.75 0.86 8.51
CA GLY A 190 12.39 0.93 9.82
C GLY A 190 12.21 -0.36 10.63
N VAL A 191 13.06 -0.51 11.64
CA VAL A 191 12.85 -1.46 12.74
C VAL A 191 12.74 -0.65 14.01
N GLY A 192 11.61 -0.78 14.71
CA GLY A 192 11.35 -0.11 15.98
C GLY A 192 12.15 -0.70 17.14
N MET A 193 12.07 -0.06 18.31
CA MET A 193 12.70 -0.55 19.53
C MET A 193 12.14 -1.90 20.01
N ASP A 194 10.95 -2.26 19.55
CA ASP A 194 10.32 -3.57 19.81
C ASP A 194 10.81 -4.68 18.85
N GLY A 195 11.71 -4.36 17.92
CA GLY A 195 12.27 -5.27 16.91
C GLY A 195 11.35 -5.56 15.72
N LYS A 196 10.19 -4.90 15.63
CA LYS A 196 9.28 -5.09 14.51
C LYS A 196 9.64 -4.19 13.35
N LYS A 197 9.42 -4.72 12.14
CA LYS A 197 9.57 -3.97 10.88
C LYS A 197 8.34 -3.15 10.60
N GLU A 198 8.55 -1.92 10.16
CA GLU A 198 7.49 -1.00 9.79
C GLU A 198 7.88 -0.21 8.53
N ILE A 199 6.95 -0.05 7.59
CA ILE A 199 7.14 0.87 6.47
C ILE A 199 6.86 2.28 6.99
N LEU A 200 7.89 3.12 7.06
CA LEU A 200 7.79 4.48 7.58
C LEU A 200 7.17 5.45 6.58
N GLY A 201 7.36 5.19 5.29
CA GLY A 201 6.78 5.98 4.22
C GLY A 201 7.05 5.43 2.83
N LEU A 202 6.20 5.86 1.89
CA LEU A 202 6.29 5.59 0.46
C LEU A 202 6.27 6.93 -0.28
N TYR A 203 7.27 7.20 -1.11
CA TYR A 203 7.42 8.47 -1.80
C TYR A 203 7.58 8.25 -3.30
N LEU A 204 6.94 9.09 -4.10
CA LEU A 204 6.99 9.03 -5.55
C LEU A 204 7.85 10.18 -6.10
N SER A 205 8.80 9.88 -6.97
CA SER A 205 9.54 10.91 -7.69
C SER A 205 9.94 10.45 -9.09
N GLU A 206 10.07 11.42 -9.98
CA GLU A 206 10.63 11.22 -11.32
C GLU A 206 12.16 11.42 -11.32
N ASN A 207 12.69 12.18 -10.36
CA ASN A 207 14.10 12.54 -10.27
C ASN A 207 14.69 12.14 -8.91
N GLU A 208 15.77 11.37 -8.95
CA GLU A 208 16.59 11.04 -7.79
C GLU A 208 17.64 12.13 -7.58
N GLY A 209 17.44 12.98 -6.59
CA GLY A 209 18.41 14.02 -6.26
C GLY A 209 18.52 14.24 -4.76
N ALA A 210 19.60 14.88 -4.32
CA ALA A 210 19.84 15.21 -2.90
C ALA A 210 18.65 15.98 -2.29
N ASN A 211 18.02 16.88 -3.05
CA ASN A 211 16.87 17.67 -2.59
C ASN A 211 15.63 16.79 -2.35
N PHE A 212 15.41 15.77 -3.18
CA PHE A 212 14.31 14.82 -2.95
C PHE A 212 14.53 14.06 -1.64
N TRP A 213 15.72 13.50 -1.43
CA TRP A 213 16.03 12.78 -0.20
C TRP A 213 15.96 13.68 1.04
N LEU A 214 16.40 14.93 0.91
CA LEU A 214 16.24 15.91 1.99
C LEU A 214 14.75 16.11 2.34
N SER A 215 13.86 16.20 1.34
CA SER A 215 12.42 16.33 1.59
C SER A 215 11.82 15.08 2.26
N VAL A 216 12.24 13.87 1.86
CA VAL A 216 11.83 12.62 2.49
C VAL A 216 12.24 12.56 3.96
N LEU A 217 13.51 12.87 4.25
CA LEU A 217 14.04 12.85 5.61
C LEU A 217 13.40 13.93 6.49
N THR A 218 13.12 15.10 5.92
CA THR A 218 12.38 16.19 6.60
C THR A 218 10.96 15.78 6.93
N ASP A 219 10.25 15.06 6.01
CA ASP A 219 8.92 14.53 6.29
C ASP A 219 8.94 13.54 7.46
N LEU A 220 9.90 12.61 7.48
CA LEU A 220 10.05 11.67 8.59
C LEU A 220 10.29 12.40 9.92
N ASN A 221 11.15 13.43 9.92
CA ASN A 221 11.42 14.23 11.11
C ASN A 221 10.18 15.02 11.57
N ASN A 222 9.43 15.64 10.65
CA ASN A 222 8.19 16.35 10.97
C ASN A 222 7.11 15.43 11.55
N ARG A 223 7.17 14.13 11.24
CA ARG A 223 6.26 13.10 11.78
C ARG A 223 6.74 12.53 13.12
N GLY A 224 7.78 13.05 13.70
CA GLY A 224 8.26 12.72 15.04
C GLY A 224 9.54 11.87 15.10
N LEU A 225 10.12 11.45 13.97
CA LEU A 225 11.40 10.74 13.98
C LEU A 225 12.54 11.71 14.33
N GLU A 226 13.17 11.51 15.47
CA GLU A 226 14.25 12.38 15.98
C GLU A 226 15.63 11.79 15.73
N ASP A 227 15.78 10.46 15.75
CA ASP A 227 17.09 9.83 15.57
C ASP A 227 17.00 8.46 14.86
N ILE A 228 18.03 8.19 14.06
CA ILE A 228 18.27 6.91 13.39
C ILE A 228 19.67 6.47 13.77
N LEU A 229 19.84 5.27 14.34
CA LEU A 229 21.20 4.84 14.70
C LEU A 229 21.99 4.43 13.45
N ILE A 230 21.41 3.59 12.60
CA ILE A 230 22.06 3.11 11.36
C ILE A 230 21.08 3.23 10.19
N ALA A 231 21.48 3.97 9.15
CA ALA A 231 20.77 4.05 7.89
C ALA A 231 21.50 3.25 6.81
N SER A 232 20.86 2.22 6.24
CA SER A 232 21.39 1.45 5.12
C SER A 232 20.76 1.92 3.81
N VAL A 233 21.57 2.40 2.89
CA VAL A 233 21.12 3.11 1.69
C VAL A 233 21.89 2.71 0.45
N ASP A 234 21.32 3.02 -0.72
CA ASP A 234 22.03 2.94 -1.98
C ASP A 234 23.16 3.97 -2.07
N GLY A 235 24.15 3.66 -2.89
CA GLY A 235 25.28 4.56 -3.12
C GLY A 235 24.98 5.77 -4.01
N LEU A 236 23.77 6.36 -3.89
CA LEU A 236 23.38 7.57 -4.61
C LEU A 236 24.15 8.79 -4.11
N LYS A 237 24.55 9.65 -5.06
CA LYS A 237 25.32 10.85 -4.74
C LYS A 237 24.49 11.84 -3.90
N GLY A 238 25.07 12.35 -2.81
CA GLY A 238 24.44 13.33 -1.93
C GLY A 238 23.48 12.73 -0.89
N PHE A 239 23.28 11.41 -0.89
CA PHE A 239 22.36 10.77 0.05
C PHE A 239 22.94 10.71 1.49
N PRO A 240 24.20 10.27 1.70
CA PRO A 240 24.80 10.32 3.02
C PRO A 240 24.79 11.73 3.64
N GLU A 241 25.07 12.74 2.82
CA GLU A 241 25.08 14.15 3.24
C GLU A 241 23.66 14.62 3.64
N ALA A 242 22.63 14.23 2.88
CA ALA A 242 21.24 14.55 3.22
C ALA A 242 20.85 13.93 4.57
N ILE A 243 21.22 12.67 4.82
CA ILE A 243 20.96 11.99 6.10
C ILE A 243 21.67 12.75 7.23
N LYS A 244 22.95 13.08 7.08
CA LYS A 244 23.74 13.79 8.09
C LYS A 244 23.20 15.19 8.38
N THR A 245 22.53 15.82 7.43
CA THR A 245 21.92 17.15 7.61
C THR A 245 20.73 17.08 8.55
N ILE A 246 19.87 16.08 8.43
CA ILE A 246 18.66 15.96 9.25
C ILE A 246 18.92 15.13 10.51
N PHE A 247 19.71 14.05 10.39
CA PHE A 247 20.04 13.11 11.46
C PHE A 247 21.57 13.03 11.62
N PRO A 248 22.21 14.01 12.27
CA PRO A 248 23.69 14.15 12.30
C PRO A 248 24.40 13.00 13.02
N LYS A 249 23.73 12.30 13.94
CA LYS A 249 24.31 11.18 14.69
C LYS A 249 24.22 9.85 13.93
N THR A 250 23.39 9.76 12.88
CA THR A 250 23.16 8.51 12.14
C THR A 250 24.44 7.99 11.51
N GLU A 251 24.75 6.72 11.69
CA GLU A 251 25.77 6.04 10.91
C GLU A 251 25.18 5.59 9.57
N VAL A 252 25.81 6.02 8.47
CA VAL A 252 25.33 5.70 7.13
C VAL A 252 26.13 4.55 6.55
N GLN A 253 25.47 3.43 6.31
CA GLN A 253 26.00 2.24 5.65
C GLN A 253 25.56 2.22 4.18
N LEU A 254 26.48 2.21 3.25
CA LEU A 254 26.17 1.98 1.84
C LEU A 254 25.96 0.49 1.58
N CYS A 255 24.94 0.16 0.81
CA CYS A 255 24.61 -1.22 0.46
C CYS A 255 25.75 -1.90 -0.35
N ILE A 256 26.37 -2.92 0.23
CA ILE A 256 27.44 -3.68 -0.41
C ILE A 256 26.95 -4.39 -1.66
N VAL A 257 25.70 -4.92 -1.65
CA VAL A 257 25.13 -5.64 -2.80
C VAL A 257 24.95 -4.69 -3.99
N HIS A 258 24.45 -3.47 -3.76
CA HIS A 258 24.34 -2.46 -4.81
C HIS A 258 25.71 -2.01 -5.34
N GLN A 259 26.69 -1.84 -4.46
CA GLN A 259 28.07 -1.53 -4.88
C GLN A 259 28.68 -2.65 -5.73
N ILE A 260 28.45 -3.93 -5.38
CA ILE A 260 28.87 -5.08 -6.19
C ILE A 260 28.15 -5.07 -7.56
N ARG A 261 26.83 -4.95 -7.59
CA ARG A 261 26.05 -4.91 -8.84
C ARG A 261 26.54 -3.80 -9.77
N ASN A 262 26.81 -2.62 -9.22
CA ASN A 262 27.36 -1.48 -9.97
C ASN A 262 28.77 -1.79 -10.50
N SER A 263 29.63 -2.40 -9.69
CA SER A 263 30.97 -2.79 -10.11
C SER A 263 30.95 -3.73 -11.31
N LEU A 264 30.09 -4.75 -11.28
CA LEU A 264 30.00 -5.77 -12.33
C LEU A 264 29.58 -5.21 -13.70
N ARG A 265 28.90 -4.06 -13.74
CA ARG A 265 28.54 -3.37 -15.00
C ARG A 265 29.76 -2.92 -15.79
N TYR A 266 30.88 -2.63 -15.13
CA TYR A 266 32.11 -2.16 -15.74
C TYR A 266 33.13 -3.26 -15.97
N ILE A 267 32.86 -4.50 -15.53
CA ILE A 267 33.78 -5.62 -15.63
C ILE A 267 33.37 -6.54 -16.77
N ALA A 268 34.30 -6.82 -17.67
CA ALA A 268 34.09 -7.73 -18.79
C ALA A 268 33.68 -9.14 -18.27
N SER A 269 32.68 -9.77 -18.88
CA SER A 269 32.06 -11.02 -18.43
C SER A 269 33.06 -12.13 -18.15
N LYS A 270 34.13 -12.25 -18.97
CA LYS A 270 35.22 -13.24 -18.79
C LYS A 270 36.00 -13.07 -17.48
N ASN A 271 36.00 -11.87 -16.90
CA ASN A 271 36.76 -11.57 -15.67
C ASN A 271 35.87 -11.52 -14.43
N GLN A 272 34.54 -11.47 -14.58
CA GLN A 272 33.59 -11.26 -13.45
C GLN A 272 33.75 -12.35 -12.38
N LYS A 273 33.90 -13.62 -12.77
CA LYS A 273 34.03 -14.73 -11.82
C LYS A 273 35.28 -14.60 -10.95
N GLU A 274 36.43 -14.27 -11.57
CA GLU A 274 37.69 -14.09 -10.86
C GLU A 274 37.68 -12.83 -10.00
N PHE A 275 37.23 -11.71 -10.55
CA PHE A 275 37.09 -10.49 -9.80
C PHE A 275 36.18 -10.64 -8.56
N MET A 276 35.05 -11.31 -8.70
CA MET A 276 34.14 -11.57 -7.58
C MET A 276 34.79 -12.46 -6.51
N LYS A 277 35.64 -13.41 -6.87
CA LYS A 277 36.36 -14.20 -5.90
C LYS A 277 37.31 -13.33 -5.05
N ASP A 278 38.03 -12.42 -5.70
CA ASP A 278 38.95 -11.52 -5.01
C ASP A 278 38.19 -10.45 -4.20
N LEU A 279 37.14 -9.85 -4.77
CA LEU A 279 36.29 -8.87 -4.08
C LEU A 279 35.61 -9.45 -2.83
N LYS A 280 35.28 -10.74 -2.87
CA LYS A 280 34.67 -11.42 -1.72
C LYS A 280 35.56 -11.40 -0.48
N LEU A 281 36.88 -11.43 -0.65
CA LEU A 281 37.83 -11.32 0.44
C LEU A 281 37.79 -9.96 1.12
N VAL A 282 37.40 -8.91 0.40
CA VAL A 282 37.24 -7.56 0.94
C VAL A 282 36.01 -7.49 1.81
N TYR A 283 34.81 -7.71 1.24
CA TYR A 283 33.57 -7.48 1.98
C TYR A 283 33.15 -8.58 2.96
N GLN A 284 33.80 -9.74 2.91
CA GLN A 284 33.61 -10.84 3.87
C GLN A 284 34.78 -10.98 4.88
N ALA A 285 35.68 -10.03 4.92
CA ALA A 285 36.73 -10.00 5.92
C ALA A 285 36.19 -9.99 7.35
N THR A 286 36.94 -10.55 8.27
CA THR A 286 36.56 -10.60 9.69
C THR A 286 36.71 -9.26 10.39
N THR A 287 37.71 -8.47 9.97
CA THR A 287 37.97 -7.14 10.52
C THR A 287 38.08 -6.09 9.41
N LYS A 288 37.97 -4.82 9.77
CA LYS A 288 38.12 -3.70 8.85
C LYS A 288 39.52 -3.61 8.27
N GLU A 289 40.53 -3.83 9.10
CA GLU A 289 41.95 -3.79 8.74
C GLU A 289 42.27 -4.86 7.66
N LEU A 290 41.77 -6.07 7.86
CA LEU A 290 41.93 -7.15 6.87
C LEU A 290 41.18 -6.83 5.56
N ALA A 291 40.02 -6.19 5.65
CA ALA A 291 39.27 -5.76 4.47
C ALA A 291 40.05 -4.70 3.68
N GLU A 292 40.68 -3.74 4.37
CA GLU A 292 41.50 -2.69 3.76
C GLU A 292 42.74 -3.26 3.08
N GLU A 293 43.41 -4.20 3.75
CA GLU A 293 44.55 -4.95 3.13
C GLU A 293 44.11 -5.69 1.87
N ASN A 294 42.97 -6.36 1.91
CA ASN A 294 42.45 -7.08 0.74
C ASN A 294 41.99 -6.11 -0.36
N LEU A 295 41.50 -4.91 -0.03
CA LEU A 295 41.16 -3.88 -1.00
C LEU A 295 42.40 -3.35 -1.72
N LEU A 296 43.54 -3.18 -1.03
CA LEU A 296 44.82 -2.84 -1.64
C LEU A 296 45.28 -3.91 -2.60
N LYS A 297 45.23 -5.19 -2.20
CA LYS A 297 45.57 -6.32 -3.08
C LYS A 297 44.68 -6.42 -4.32
N LEU A 298 43.39 -6.08 -4.14
CA LEU A 298 42.41 -6.00 -5.23
C LEU A 298 42.80 -4.89 -6.22
N ASP A 299 43.21 -3.75 -5.72
CA ASP A 299 43.66 -2.62 -6.53
C ASP A 299 44.97 -2.92 -7.29
N GLU A 300 45.94 -3.50 -6.64
CA GLU A 300 47.17 -3.96 -7.29
C GLU A 300 46.91 -4.90 -8.50
N LYS A 301 45.96 -5.81 -8.35
CA LYS A 301 45.64 -6.81 -9.40
C LYS A 301 44.74 -6.21 -10.50
N TRP A 302 43.74 -5.42 -10.14
CA TRP A 302 42.64 -5.01 -11.03
C TRP A 302 42.60 -3.53 -11.33
N GLY A 303 43.26 -2.65 -10.53
CA GLY A 303 43.16 -1.20 -10.61
C GLY A 303 43.55 -0.65 -11.97
N LYS A 304 44.64 -1.12 -12.59
CA LYS A 304 45.04 -0.70 -13.94
C LYS A 304 44.00 -1.07 -15.01
N LYS A 305 43.25 -2.15 -14.82
CA LYS A 305 42.28 -2.66 -15.80
C LYS A 305 40.87 -2.09 -15.58
N TYR A 306 40.50 -1.87 -14.33
CA TYR A 306 39.17 -1.39 -13.95
C TYR A 306 39.22 -0.23 -12.94
N PRO A 307 39.90 0.88 -13.29
CA PRO A 307 40.15 1.98 -12.35
C PRO A 307 38.84 2.60 -11.83
N ILE A 308 37.81 2.70 -12.66
CA ILE A 308 36.49 3.24 -12.26
C ILE A 308 35.92 2.45 -11.09
N VAL A 309 36.04 1.12 -11.11
CA VAL A 309 35.51 0.24 -10.07
C VAL A 309 36.26 0.43 -8.77
N LEU A 310 37.61 0.37 -8.83
CA LEU A 310 38.44 0.47 -7.63
C LEU A 310 38.34 1.86 -6.99
N ASN A 311 38.41 2.92 -7.77
CA ASN A 311 38.17 4.29 -7.29
C ASN A 311 36.80 4.42 -6.62
N SER A 312 35.74 3.79 -7.16
CA SER A 312 34.42 3.82 -6.53
C SER A 312 34.41 3.13 -5.16
N TRP A 313 35.10 2.01 -4.98
CA TRP A 313 35.25 1.35 -3.68
C TRP A 313 36.05 2.17 -2.69
N GLN A 314 37.18 2.74 -3.12
CA GLN A 314 38.07 3.56 -2.29
C GLN A 314 37.36 4.84 -1.82
N ASN A 315 36.75 5.59 -2.75
CA ASN A 315 36.08 6.86 -2.44
C ASN A 315 34.85 6.70 -1.53
N LYS A 316 34.21 5.54 -1.55
CA LYS A 316 33.04 5.23 -0.72
C LYS A 316 33.37 4.38 0.50
N TRP A 317 34.65 4.05 0.71
CA TRP A 317 35.08 3.07 1.70
C TRP A 317 34.62 3.42 3.12
N GLU A 318 34.65 4.68 3.50
CA GLU A 318 34.19 5.13 4.80
C GLU A 318 32.76 4.66 5.11
N ASN A 319 31.84 4.86 4.16
CA ASN A 319 30.45 4.46 4.31
C ASN A 319 30.19 2.97 3.95
N LEU A 320 31.05 2.35 3.14
CA LEU A 320 30.95 0.92 2.84
C LEU A 320 31.45 0.05 3.97
N SER A 321 32.36 0.53 4.81
CA SER A 321 33.01 -0.23 5.88
C SER A 321 32.39 -0.05 7.27
N VAL A 322 31.29 0.70 7.39
CA VAL A 322 30.62 0.98 8.68
C VAL A 322 30.22 -0.31 9.41
N TYR A 323 29.70 -1.30 8.67
CA TYR A 323 29.24 -2.55 9.26
C TYR A 323 30.34 -3.33 10.00
N PHE A 324 31.63 -3.10 9.74
CA PHE A 324 32.72 -3.74 10.47
C PHE A 324 32.79 -3.35 11.95
N LYS A 325 32.22 -2.20 12.33
CA LYS A 325 32.13 -1.76 13.72
C LYS A 325 31.22 -2.65 14.60
N TYR A 326 30.37 -3.47 13.97
CA TYR A 326 29.30 -4.20 14.65
C TYR A 326 29.56 -5.72 14.72
N PRO A 327 28.93 -6.41 15.68
CA PRO A 327 28.94 -7.88 15.76
C PRO A 327 28.35 -8.55 14.51
N ALA A 328 28.72 -9.79 14.28
CA ALA A 328 28.37 -10.54 13.06
C ALA A 328 26.86 -10.58 12.75
N ASP A 329 26.01 -10.63 13.78
CA ASP A 329 24.57 -10.69 13.61
C ASP A 329 24.00 -9.36 13.11
N ILE A 330 24.49 -8.24 13.65
CA ILE A 330 24.12 -6.90 13.18
C ILE A 330 24.67 -6.66 11.77
N ARG A 331 25.92 -7.10 11.48
CA ARG A 331 26.51 -6.97 10.13
C ARG A 331 25.61 -7.56 9.05
N LYS A 332 25.04 -8.75 9.29
CA LYS A 332 24.13 -9.42 8.33
C LYS A 332 22.88 -8.60 8.01
N VAL A 333 22.46 -7.78 8.95
CA VAL A 333 21.24 -6.98 8.83
C VAL A 333 21.49 -5.70 8.04
N ILE A 334 22.64 -5.03 8.27
CA ILE A 334 22.89 -3.67 7.78
C ILE A 334 23.70 -3.60 6.49
N TYR A 335 24.48 -4.61 6.13
CA TYR A 335 25.37 -4.53 4.95
C TYR A 335 24.65 -4.59 3.61
N THR A 336 23.33 -4.84 3.60
CA THR A 336 22.52 -4.99 2.39
C THR A 336 21.11 -4.40 2.57
N THR A 337 20.52 -3.94 1.47
CA THR A 337 19.10 -3.53 1.40
C THR A 337 18.17 -4.67 0.96
N ASN A 338 18.64 -5.91 0.90
CA ASN A 338 17.82 -7.07 0.49
C ASN A 338 16.55 -7.24 1.33
N ILE A 339 16.56 -6.74 2.57
CA ILE A 339 15.38 -6.77 3.45
C ILE A 339 14.23 -5.96 2.84
N ILE A 340 14.53 -4.80 2.24
CA ILE A 340 13.54 -3.95 1.58
C ILE A 340 13.19 -4.50 0.19
N GLU A 341 14.14 -5.12 -0.53
CA GLU A 341 13.87 -5.80 -1.79
C GLU A 341 12.80 -6.90 -1.63
N SER A 342 12.73 -7.54 -0.43
CA SER A 342 11.70 -8.53 -0.14
C SER A 342 10.31 -7.93 0.06
N VAL A 343 10.21 -6.66 0.43
CA VAL A 343 8.94 -5.92 0.55
C VAL A 343 8.41 -5.50 -0.82
N HIS A 344 9.31 -5.35 -1.80
CA HIS A 344 8.98 -4.97 -3.18
C HIS A 344 8.48 -6.13 -4.04
N ARG A 345 8.53 -7.38 -3.57
CA ARG A 345 8.07 -8.59 -4.27
C ARG A 345 6.62 -8.92 -3.93
#